data_48fdd0624bf01d26847d1b0befd43dd9
#
_entry.id   48fdd0624bf01d26847d1b0befd43dd9
#
_cell.length_a   1.000
_cell.length_b   1.000
_cell.length_c   1.000
_cell.angle_alpha   90.00
_cell.angle_beta   90.00
_cell.angle_gamma   90.00
#
_symmetry.space_group_name_H-M   'P 1'
#
loop_
_entity.id
_entity.type
_entity.pdbx_description
1 polymer ?
#
loop_
_entity_poly.entity_id
_entity_poly.type
_entity_poly.pdbx_seq_one_letter_code
_entity_poly.pdbx_strand_id
1 'polypeptide(L)'
;MPMLSEGRFLSTRARSNRIVWFVLLFQVATSIVSQAATNRIRTAHSIGWYNTFLTFRLSDKSSIQAEYQWRREGWISNWQQSLLRIGYHVQLHPRVTARLGYGWIETFPYGDIPLNGFGKQFTEHRLFQAIVLQDEVKRLSISQRWMLEERWLGRYASAASTKEEDFDLLGRIRYQVRLQHPISKPGDGQGHFYIATYDELFIGFGKNVKENVFDQNRLAGLIGFQSRSSFRVEAGFLQQLLQLGREVNGKNVFQYNNGVTVNLYYMLDLRKRN
;
A
#
# COMPACT_ATOMS: atom_id res chain seq x y z
N MET A 1 20.18 -58.19 -18.12
CA MET A 1 19.38 -57.11 -18.79
C MET A 1 18.31 -56.66 -17.83
N PRO A 2 18.37 -55.53 -17.25
CA PRO A 2 17.19 -54.71 -17.02
C PRO A 2 17.39 -53.28 -17.49
N MET A 3 16.32 -52.70 -17.99
CA MET A 3 16.22 -51.36 -18.57
C MET A 3 16.36 -50.25 -17.54
N LEU A 4 17.10 -49.22 -17.91
CA LEU A 4 17.19 -47.92 -17.25
C LEU A 4 15.90 -47.13 -17.52
N SER A 5 15.24 -46.67 -16.48
CA SER A 5 14.19 -45.67 -16.56
C SER A 5 14.78 -44.27 -16.29
N GLU A 6 15.02 -43.54 -17.37
CA GLU A 6 15.21 -42.10 -17.28
C GLU A 6 13.88 -41.40 -16.98
N GLY A 7 13.76 -40.76 -15.86
CA GLY A 7 12.55 -40.07 -15.38
C GLY A 7 12.80 -38.67 -14.88
N ARG A 8 12.66 -37.69 -15.75
CA ARG A 8 12.14 -36.32 -15.48
C ARG A 8 12.81 -35.43 -14.43
N PHE A 9 13.81 -34.74 -14.88
CA PHE A 9 14.30 -33.50 -14.25
C PHE A 9 14.11 -32.29 -15.19
N LEU A 10 12.89 -31.94 -15.57
CA LEU A 10 12.63 -30.74 -16.40
C LEU A 10 11.30 -30.06 -16.05
N SER A 11 11.11 -29.55 -14.80
CA SER A 11 9.92 -28.70 -14.59
C SER A 11 10.09 -27.51 -13.64
N THR A 12 11.18 -27.39 -12.91
CA THR A 12 11.34 -26.31 -11.93
C THR A 12 11.96 -25.02 -12.48
N ARG A 13 12.72 -25.09 -13.57
CA ARG A 13 13.34 -23.89 -14.18
C ARG A 13 12.38 -23.00 -14.96
N ALA A 14 11.35 -23.57 -15.59
CA ALA A 14 10.41 -22.80 -16.41
C ALA A 14 9.40 -21.97 -15.62
N ARG A 15 9.08 -22.33 -14.37
CA ARG A 15 8.18 -21.58 -13.50
C ARG A 15 8.84 -20.33 -12.90
N SER A 16 10.13 -20.41 -12.56
CA SER A 16 10.89 -19.28 -11.99
C SER A 16 11.03 -18.11 -12.98
N ASN A 17 11.27 -18.40 -14.26
CA ASN A 17 11.46 -17.37 -15.28
C ASN A 17 10.17 -16.57 -15.57
N ARG A 18 8.98 -17.19 -15.48
CA ARG A 18 7.72 -16.50 -15.78
C ARG A 18 7.38 -15.40 -14.77
N ILE A 19 7.67 -15.61 -13.49
CA ILE A 19 7.40 -14.60 -12.43
C ILE A 19 8.34 -13.41 -12.57
N VAL A 20 9.62 -13.64 -12.88
CA VAL A 20 10.61 -12.57 -13.10
C VAL A 20 10.22 -11.69 -14.31
N TRP A 21 9.73 -12.30 -15.40
CA TRP A 21 9.27 -11.55 -16.57
C TRP A 21 8.01 -10.70 -16.30
N PHE A 22 7.07 -11.18 -15.45
CA PHE A 22 5.91 -10.38 -15.05
C PHE A 22 6.30 -9.16 -14.22
N VAL A 23 7.26 -9.29 -13.31
CA VAL A 23 7.76 -8.17 -12.50
C VAL A 23 8.51 -7.15 -13.37
N LEU A 24 9.35 -7.61 -14.31
CA LEU A 24 10.08 -6.74 -15.24
C LEU A 24 9.16 -6.03 -16.24
N LEU A 25 8.13 -6.70 -16.77
CA LEU A 25 7.15 -6.08 -17.66
C LEU A 25 6.32 -5.01 -16.95
N PHE A 26 6.02 -5.18 -15.67
CA PHE A 26 5.29 -4.18 -14.89
C PHE A 26 6.14 -2.93 -14.63
N GLN A 27 7.44 -3.08 -14.36
CA GLN A 27 8.36 -1.94 -14.19
C GLN A 27 8.59 -1.16 -15.48
N VAL A 28 8.61 -1.82 -16.65
CA VAL A 28 8.71 -1.16 -17.94
C VAL A 28 7.43 -0.38 -18.29
N ALA A 29 6.25 -0.90 -17.92
CA ALA A 29 4.99 -0.20 -18.14
C ALA A 29 4.86 1.10 -17.35
N THR A 30 5.44 1.19 -16.15
CA THR A 30 5.43 2.42 -15.32
C THR A 30 6.36 3.51 -15.89
N SER A 31 7.39 3.16 -16.62
CA SER A 31 8.32 4.13 -17.25
C SER A 31 7.76 4.77 -18.53
N ILE A 32 6.84 4.12 -19.23
CA ILE A 32 6.27 4.64 -20.50
C ILE A 32 5.23 5.76 -20.25
N VAL A 33 4.61 5.82 -19.07
CA VAL A 33 3.64 6.87 -18.72
C VAL A 33 4.28 8.27 -18.60
N SER A 34 5.61 8.37 -18.61
CA SER A 34 6.35 9.61 -18.37
C SER A 34 6.36 10.63 -19.53
N GLN A 35 5.99 10.27 -20.75
CA GLN A 35 6.20 11.15 -21.93
C GLN A 35 4.98 11.94 -22.43
N ALA A 36 3.79 11.72 -21.93
CA ALA A 36 2.57 12.44 -22.36
C ALA A 36 2.29 13.67 -21.47
N ALA A 37 3.18 14.67 -21.42
CA ALA A 37 3.15 15.61 -20.29
C ALA A 37 3.16 17.12 -20.61
N THR A 38 2.66 17.59 -21.74
CA THR A 38 2.68 19.03 -22.04
C THR A 38 1.54 19.85 -21.42
N ASN A 39 0.50 19.22 -20.87
CA ASN A 39 -0.67 19.92 -20.31
C ASN A 39 -1.00 19.53 -18.87
N ARG A 40 0.01 19.47 -17.97
CA ARG A 40 -0.18 19.06 -16.57
C ARG A 40 0.43 20.08 -15.63
N ILE A 41 -0.27 20.35 -14.51
CA ILE A 41 0.31 21.06 -13.38
C ILE A 41 1.06 20.03 -12.51
N ARG A 42 2.30 20.35 -12.13
CA ARG A 42 3.12 19.51 -11.25
C ARG A 42 3.45 20.29 -10.00
N THR A 43 3.22 19.66 -8.85
CA THR A 43 3.66 20.15 -7.54
C THR A 43 4.52 19.09 -6.86
N ALA A 44 5.41 19.51 -5.97
CA ALA A 44 6.29 18.60 -5.23
C ALA A 44 6.32 18.97 -3.76
N HIS A 45 6.11 17.98 -2.88
CA HIS A 45 6.06 18.19 -1.44
C HIS A 45 6.89 17.12 -0.71
N SER A 46 7.48 17.50 0.42
CA SER A 46 8.12 16.54 1.33
C SER A 46 7.08 15.95 2.28
N ILE A 47 7.17 14.65 2.55
CA ILE A 47 6.23 13.93 3.41
C ILE A 47 6.94 13.06 4.44
N GLY A 48 6.26 12.82 5.56
CA GLY A 48 6.66 11.85 6.57
C GLY A 48 5.45 10.98 6.98
N TRP A 49 5.55 9.67 6.80
CA TRP A 49 4.49 8.72 7.17
C TRP A 49 4.94 7.80 8.29
N TYR A 50 4.25 7.87 9.41
CA TYR A 50 4.53 7.12 10.63
C TYR A 50 3.36 6.18 10.89
N ASN A 51 3.60 4.88 10.72
CA ASN A 51 2.54 3.88 10.66
C ASN A 51 2.73 2.86 11.79
N THR A 52 1.66 2.53 12.49
CA THR A 52 1.62 1.50 13.51
C THR A 52 0.60 0.43 13.13
N PHE A 53 1.01 -0.82 13.18
CA PHE A 53 0.19 -1.98 12.86
C PHE A 53 0.17 -2.92 14.06
N LEU A 54 -1.01 -3.12 14.64
CA LEU A 54 -1.25 -4.05 15.74
C LEU A 54 -2.03 -5.25 15.20
N THR A 55 -1.45 -6.45 15.29
CA THR A 55 -2.11 -7.69 14.85
C THR A 55 -2.46 -8.53 16.07
N PHE A 56 -3.73 -8.85 16.23
CA PHE A 56 -4.26 -9.73 17.27
C PHE A 56 -4.54 -11.10 16.64
N ARG A 57 -3.68 -12.08 16.91
CA ARG A 57 -3.85 -13.44 16.42
C ARG A 57 -4.92 -14.16 17.23
N LEU A 58 -6.04 -14.52 16.60
CA LEU A 58 -7.20 -15.14 17.26
C LEU A 58 -7.15 -16.68 17.15
N SER A 59 -6.64 -17.18 16.02
CA SER A 59 -6.47 -18.61 15.76
C SER A 59 -5.26 -18.84 14.85
N ASP A 60 -5.00 -20.08 14.46
CA ASP A 60 -3.94 -20.40 13.47
C ASP A 60 -4.23 -19.82 12.09
N LYS A 61 -5.49 -19.55 11.78
CA LYS A 61 -5.92 -19.08 10.47
C LYS A 61 -6.52 -17.67 10.46
N SER A 62 -6.75 -17.06 11.64
CA SER A 62 -7.44 -15.77 11.69
C SER A 62 -6.78 -14.77 12.63
N SER A 63 -6.85 -13.50 12.26
CA SER A 63 -6.38 -12.38 13.05
C SER A 63 -7.18 -11.11 12.76
N ILE A 64 -7.17 -10.18 13.72
CA ILE A 64 -7.61 -8.81 13.53
C ILE A 64 -6.36 -7.93 13.44
N GLN A 65 -6.33 -6.98 12.51
CA GLN A 65 -5.29 -5.97 12.45
C GLN A 65 -5.91 -4.59 12.63
N ALA A 66 -5.40 -3.84 13.59
CA ALA A 66 -5.61 -2.40 13.72
C ALA A 66 -4.39 -1.67 13.16
N GLU A 67 -4.63 -0.59 12.44
CA GLU A 67 -3.62 0.21 11.77
C GLU A 67 -3.91 1.67 12.02
N TYR A 68 -2.91 2.42 12.48
CA TYR A 68 -2.96 3.88 12.55
C TYR A 68 -1.81 4.45 11.73
N GLN A 69 -2.11 5.43 10.87
CA GLN A 69 -1.13 6.13 10.07
C GLN A 69 -1.19 7.64 10.35
N TRP A 70 -0.13 8.14 10.92
CA TRP A 70 0.12 9.56 11.12
C TRP A 70 0.93 10.09 9.95
N ARG A 71 0.26 10.73 9.00
CA ARG A 71 0.86 11.24 7.79
C ARG A 71 1.02 12.74 7.87
N ARG A 72 2.22 13.20 7.57
CA ARG A 72 2.61 14.61 7.68
C ARG A 72 3.15 15.13 6.36
N GLU A 73 2.95 16.44 6.11
CA GLU A 73 3.70 17.24 5.17
C GLU A 73 4.87 17.91 5.91
N GLY A 74 5.96 18.24 5.17
CA GLY A 74 7.17 18.83 5.78
C GLY A 74 7.78 17.89 6.82
N TRP A 75 7.76 16.58 6.58
CA TRP A 75 8.22 15.51 7.48
C TRP A 75 7.34 15.34 8.72
N ILE A 76 7.20 16.35 9.57
CA ILE A 76 6.40 16.37 10.80
C ILE A 76 5.60 17.66 11.00
N SER A 77 5.77 18.66 10.12
CA SER A 77 5.27 20.02 10.37
C SER A 77 3.76 20.13 10.31
N ASN A 78 3.16 19.76 9.18
CA ASN A 78 1.73 19.93 8.94
C ASN A 78 1.01 18.58 8.84
N TRP A 79 -0.27 18.57 9.12
CA TRP A 79 -1.11 17.41 8.87
C TRP A 79 -1.29 17.18 7.36
N GLN A 80 -1.06 15.94 6.92
CA GLN A 80 -1.47 15.47 5.60
C GLN A 80 -2.72 14.59 5.72
N GLN A 81 -2.63 13.50 6.48
CA GLN A 81 -3.75 12.61 6.76
C GLN A 81 -3.61 11.94 8.13
N SER A 82 -4.76 11.70 8.77
CA SER A 82 -4.91 10.76 9.88
C SER A 82 -5.73 9.57 9.36
N LEU A 83 -5.21 8.36 9.47
CA LEU A 83 -5.89 7.17 8.97
C LEU A 83 -5.93 6.11 10.05
N LEU A 84 -7.13 5.70 10.40
CA LEU A 84 -7.40 4.53 11.26
C LEU A 84 -8.03 3.43 10.40
N ARG A 85 -7.54 2.20 10.53
CA ARG A 85 -8.08 1.05 9.80
C ARG A 85 -8.17 -0.15 10.73
N ILE A 86 -9.22 -0.92 10.58
CA ILE A 86 -9.39 -2.22 11.22
C ILE A 86 -9.76 -3.25 10.16
N GLY A 87 -9.18 -4.45 10.24
CA GLY A 87 -9.45 -5.50 9.28
C GLY A 87 -9.36 -6.90 9.89
N TYR A 88 -10.24 -7.77 9.44
CA TYR A 88 -10.22 -9.19 9.73
C TYR A 88 -9.49 -9.93 8.62
N HIS A 89 -8.54 -10.77 8.99
CA HIS A 89 -7.69 -11.53 8.09
C HIS A 89 -7.93 -13.03 8.29
N VAL A 90 -8.11 -13.74 7.18
CA VAL A 90 -8.27 -15.20 7.16
C VAL A 90 -7.26 -15.82 6.23
N GLN A 91 -6.48 -16.76 6.73
CA GLN A 91 -5.58 -17.57 5.93
C GLN A 91 -6.36 -18.68 5.24
N LEU A 92 -6.60 -18.53 3.94
CA LEU A 92 -7.32 -19.51 3.10
C LEU A 92 -6.41 -20.66 2.67
N HIS A 93 -5.13 -20.37 2.48
CA HIS A 93 -4.07 -21.32 2.11
C HIS A 93 -2.76 -20.85 2.73
N PRO A 94 -1.74 -21.68 2.94
CA PRO A 94 -0.44 -21.24 3.48
C PRO A 94 0.19 -20.03 2.76
N ARG A 95 -0.16 -19.83 1.48
CA ARG A 95 0.33 -18.69 0.65
C ARG A 95 -0.75 -17.65 0.36
N VAL A 96 -2.00 -17.82 0.84
CA VAL A 96 -3.13 -16.95 0.48
C VAL A 96 -3.85 -16.47 1.71
N THR A 97 -3.92 -15.16 1.88
CA THR A 97 -4.69 -14.52 2.95
C THR A 97 -5.75 -13.61 2.35
N ALA A 98 -7.01 -13.80 2.75
CA ALA A 98 -8.09 -12.86 2.47
C ALA A 98 -8.21 -11.84 3.62
N ARG A 99 -8.57 -10.61 3.28
CA ARG A 99 -8.76 -9.52 4.23
C ARG A 99 -10.03 -8.77 3.91
N LEU A 100 -10.77 -8.40 4.95
CA LEU A 100 -11.95 -7.52 4.88
C LEU A 100 -11.84 -6.50 6.00
N GLY A 101 -12.14 -5.24 5.74
CA GLY A 101 -12.07 -4.25 6.80
C GLY A 101 -12.61 -2.89 6.43
N TYR A 102 -12.52 -2.01 7.40
CA TYR A 102 -13.00 -0.65 7.34
C TYR A 102 -11.86 0.33 7.68
N GLY A 103 -11.89 1.51 7.07
CA GLY A 103 -10.98 2.61 7.34
C GLY A 103 -11.72 3.92 7.49
N TRP A 104 -11.26 4.73 8.42
CA TRP A 104 -11.65 6.12 8.62
C TRP A 104 -10.43 7.00 8.38
N ILE A 105 -10.56 7.96 7.48
CA ILE A 105 -9.47 8.83 7.06
C ILE A 105 -9.91 10.28 7.14
N GLU A 106 -9.12 11.09 7.82
CA GLU A 106 -9.19 12.54 7.76
C GLU A 106 -8.08 13.07 6.88
N THR A 107 -8.42 13.80 5.85
CA THR A 107 -7.48 14.45 4.94
C THR A 107 -7.49 15.95 5.17
N PHE A 108 -6.33 16.50 5.48
CA PHE A 108 -6.14 17.92 5.76
C PHE A 108 -5.66 18.66 4.52
N PRO A 109 -5.93 19.96 4.40
CA PRO A 109 -5.32 20.78 3.35
C PRO A 109 -3.80 20.79 3.51
N TYR A 110 -3.09 20.43 2.44
CA TYR A 110 -1.63 20.49 2.40
C TYR A 110 -1.15 20.79 0.98
N GLY A 111 0.08 21.30 0.91
CA GLY A 111 0.71 21.65 -0.36
C GLY A 111 0.10 22.86 -1.04
N ASP A 112 0.65 23.20 -2.21
CA ASP A 112 0.26 24.40 -2.98
C ASP A 112 -1.17 24.29 -3.54
N ILE A 113 -1.61 23.06 -3.85
CA ILE A 113 -2.94 22.79 -4.41
C ILE A 113 -3.62 21.72 -3.54
N PRO A 114 -4.52 22.10 -2.61
CA PRO A 114 -5.22 21.15 -1.75
C PRO A 114 -6.06 20.16 -2.53
N LEU A 115 -6.19 18.94 -1.99
CA LEU A 115 -7.01 17.86 -2.58
C LEU A 115 -8.48 18.27 -2.68
N ASN A 116 -9.03 18.84 -1.61
CA ASN A 116 -10.39 19.41 -1.63
C ASN A 116 -10.39 20.76 -2.36
N GLY A 117 -11.31 20.95 -3.29
CA GLY A 117 -11.41 22.15 -4.12
C GLY A 117 -11.65 23.46 -3.33
N PHE A 118 -12.17 23.36 -2.12
CA PHE A 118 -12.39 24.50 -1.22
C PHE A 118 -11.27 24.68 -0.20
N GLY A 119 -10.18 23.91 -0.26
CA GLY A 119 -9.08 23.98 0.70
C GLY A 119 -9.46 23.55 2.12
N LYS A 120 -10.46 22.67 2.26
CA LYS A 120 -10.97 22.21 3.55
C LYS A 120 -10.51 20.80 3.85
N GLN A 121 -10.43 20.47 5.13
CA GLN A 121 -10.35 19.09 5.60
C GLN A 121 -11.60 18.31 5.14
N PHE A 122 -11.43 17.02 4.87
CA PHE A 122 -12.56 16.15 4.57
C PHE A 122 -12.35 14.75 5.11
N THR A 123 -13.48 14.12 5.42
CA THR A 123 -13.58 12.76 5.93
C THR A 123 -13.70 11.76 4.78
N GLU A 124 -13.10 10.62 4.91
CA GLU A 124 -13.31 9.48 4.02
C GLU A 124 -13.59 8.22 4.83
N HIS A 125 -14.73 7.59 4.56
CA HIS A 125 -15.03 6.24 5.01
C HIS A 125 -14.67 5.26 3.91
N ARG A 126 -14.10 4.11 4.30
CA ARG A 126 -13.61 3.12 3.33
C ARG A 126 -13.93 1.71 3.78
N LEU A 127 -14.60 0.94 2.93
CA LEU A 127 -14.61 -0.50 3.02
C LEU A 127 -13.52 -1.05 2.09
N PHE A 128 -12.85 -2.11 2.51
CA PHE A 128 -11.87 -2.76 1.66
C PHE A 128 -11.92 -4.27 1.76
N GLN A 129 -11.62 -4.91 0.64
CA GLN A 129 -11.45 -6.35 0.50
C GLN A 129 -10.09 -6.59 -0.17
N ALA A 130 -9.33 -7.57 0.30
CA ALA A 130 -8.03 -7.84 -0.31
C ALA A 130 -7.68 -9.32 -0.30
N ILE A 131 -6.91 -9.72 -1.31
CA ILE A 131 -6.22 -11.00 -1.36
C ILE A 131 -4.72 -10.71 -1.35
N VAL A 132 -4.01 -11.39 -0.47
CA VAL A 132 -2.55 -11.33 -0.38
C VAL A 132 -2.01 -12.71 -0.76
N LEU A 133 -1.15 -12.73 -1.76
CA LEU A 133 -0.39 -13.90 -2.19
C LEU A 133 1.04 -13.75 -1.68
N GLN A 134 1.57 -14.81 -1.08
CA GLN A 134 2.95 -14.85 -0.60
C GLN A 134 3.67 -16.00 -1.27
N ASP A 135 4.86 -15.73 -1.76
CA ASP A 135 5.75 -16.73 -2.33
C ASP A 135 7.19 -16.48 -1.87
N GLU A 136 8.03 -17.48 -2.02
CA GLU A 136 9.43 -17.41 -1.67
C GLU A 136 10.28 -18.06 -2.76
N VAL A 137 11.31 -17.35 -3.23
CA VAL A 137 12.29 -17.86 -4.18
C VAL A 137 13.66 -17.74 -3.55
N LYS A 138 14.20 -18.88 -3.09
CA LYS A 138 15.42 -18.94 -2.27
C LYS A 138 15.23 -18.14 -0.97
N ARG A 139 15.92 -16.99 -0.86
CA ARG A 139 15.82 -16.06 0.29
C ARG A 139 14.99 -14.81 -0.01
N LEU A 140 14.44 -14.70 -1.21
CA LEU A 140 13.62 -13.58 -1.62
C LEU A 140 12.15 -13.88 -1.33
N SER A 141 11.55 -13.16 -0.40
CA SER A 141 10.10 -13.19 -0.17
C SER A 141 9.40 -12.23 -1.12
N ILE A 142 8.36 -12.72 -1.79
CA ILE A 142 7.55 -11.98 -2.75
C ILE A 142 6.13 -11.94 -2.20
N SER A 143 5.59 -10.75 -2.02
CA SER A 143 4.19 -10.55 -1.62
C SER A 143 3.46 -9.73 -2.68
N GLN A 144 2.30 -10.22 -3.10
CA GLN A 144 1.41 -9.51 -4.01
C GLN A 144 0.09 -9.27 -3.29
N ARG A 145 -0.45 -8.06 -3.38
CA ARG A 145 -1.73 -7.70 -2.78
C ARG A 145 -2.63 -7.07 -3.84
N TRP A 146 -3.78 -7.66 -4.03
CA TRP A 146 -4.91 -7.09 -4.75
C TRP A 146 -5.92 -6.58 -3.73
N MET A 147 -6.37 -5.35 -3.88
CA MET A 147 -7.32 -4.75 -2.96
C MET A 147 -8.37 -3.97 -3.74
N LEU A 148 -9.63 -4.20 -3.40
CA LEU A 148 -10.77 -3.42 -3.82
C LEU A 148 -11.17 -2.50 -2.67
N GLU A 149 -11.40 -1.23 -2.95
CA GLU A 149 -11.86 -0.24 -1.97
C GLU A 149 -13.11 0.46 -2.49
N GLU A 150 -14.10 0.54 -1.64
CA GLU A 150 -15.28 1.41 -1.77
C GLU A 150 -15.08 2.57 -0.81
N ARG A 151 -15.10 3.77 -1.36
CA ARG A 151 -14.68 5.00 -0.69
C ARG A 151 -15.80 6.02 -0.71
N TRP A 152 -16.24 6.45 0.45
CA TRP A 152 -17.20 7.54 0.63
C TRP A 152 -16.42 8.78 1.06
N LEU A 153 -16.27 9.74 0.16
CA LEU A 153 -15.52 10.98 0.38
C LEU A 153 -16.49 12.10 0.74
N GLY A 154 -16.27 12.73 1.88
CA GLY A 154 -17.04 13.87 2.35
C GLY A 154 -17.01 15.04 1.38
N ARG A 155 -18.17 15.61 1.09
CA ARG A 155 -18.39 16.67 0.11
C ARG A 155 -19.03 17.88 0.75
N TYR A 156 -18.45 19.04 0.46
CA TYR A 156 -19.01 20.35 0.78
C TYR A 156 -19.83 20.86 -0.41
N ALA A 157 -21.01 21.40 -0.20
CA ALA A 157 -21.83 21.98 -1.27
C ALA A 157 -21.22 23.29 -1.78
N SER A 158 -20.56 24.08 -0.91
CA SER A 158 -19.96 25.36 -1.27
C SER A 158 -18.74 25.69 -0.41
N ALA A 159 -18.03 26.75 -0.77
CA ALA A 159 -16.95 27.30 0.06
C ALA A 159 -17.46 27.83 1.41
N ALA A 160 -18.71 28.26 1.52
CA ALA A 160 -19.32 28.76 2.75
C ALA A 160 -19.78 27.63 3.69
N SER A 161 -19.96 26.39 3.20
CA SER A 161 -20.39 25.25 4.04
C SER A 161 -19.41 25.01 5.18
N THR A 162 -19.90 24.88 6.41
CA THR A 162 -19.07 24.65 7.61
C THR A 162 -18.85 23.17 7.91
N LYS A 163 -19.63 22.27 7.29
CA LYS A 163 -19.56 20.81 7.43
C LYS A 163 -19.75 20.14 6.09
N GLU A 164 -19.36 18.88 6.01
CA GLU A 164 -19.70 18.00 4.89
C GLU A 164 -21.22 17.75 4.88
N GLU A 165 -21.81 17.81 3.71
CA GLU A 165 -23.26 17.70 3.54
C GLU A 165 -23.65 16.37 2.91
N ASP A 166 -22.70 15.71 2.24
CA ASP A 166 -22.93 14.45 1.52
C ASP A 166 -21.60 13.69 1.35
N PHE A 167 -21.67 12.48 0.81
CA PHE A 167 -20.52 11.63 0.52
C PHE A 167 -20.56 11.13 -0.92
N ASP A 168 -19.48 11.35 -1.66
CA ASP A 168 -19.30 10.80 -3.00
C ASP A 168 -18.72 9.39 -2.91
N LEU A 169 -19.41 8.40 -3.50
CA LEU A 169 -18.93 7.02 -3.59
C LEU A 169 -18.00 6.88 -4.79
N LEU A 170 -16.77 6.41 -4.53
CA LEU A 170 -15.75 6.08 -5.53
C LEU A 170 -15.25 4.66 -5.31
N GLY A 171 -15.07 3.91 -6.40
CA GLY A 171 -14.40 2.62 -6.40
C GLY A 171 -12.90 2.78 -6.67
N ARG A 172 -12.07 1.89 -6.09
CA ARG A 172 -10.64 1.86 -6.37
C ARG A 172 -10.07 0.45 -6.28
N ILE A 173 -9.32 0.04 -7.31
CA ILE A 173 -8.50 -1.16 -7.27
C ILE A 173 -7.07 -0.76 -6.97
N ARG A 174 -6.40 -1.55 -6.12
CA ARG A 174 -4.98 -1.40 -5.81
C ARG A 174 -4.26 -2.71 -6.06
N TYR A 175 -3.09 -2.60 -6.65
CA TYR A 175 -2.17 -3.71 -6.80
C TYR A 175 -0.80 -3.35 -6.25
N GLN A 176 -0.28 -4.18 -5.35
CA GLN A 176 1.04 -3.99 -4.77
C GLN A 176 1.89 -5.25 -4.98
N VAL A 177 3.13 -5.02 -5.39
CA VAL A 177 4.20 -6.03 -5.32
C VAL A 177 5.22 -5.56 -4.29
N ARG A 178 5.56 -6.43 -3.35
CA ARG A 178 6.61 -6.21 -2.36
C ARG A 178 7.64 -7.33 -2.45
N LEU A 179 8.91 -6.95 -2.50
CA LEU A 179 10.07 -7.83 -2.44
C LEU A 179 10.80 -7.58 -1.13
N GLN A 180 11.24 -8.66 -0.47
CA GLN A 180 11.99 -8.57 0.78
C GLN A 180 13.12 -9.60 0.79
N HIS A 181 14.33 -9.14 1.15
CA HIS A 181 15.51 -10.00 1.22
C HIS A 181 16.25 -9.82 2.55
N PRO A 182 16.46 -10.90 3.34
CA PRO A 182 17.25 -10.83 4.56
C PRO A 182 18.72 -10.57 4.24
N ILE A 183 19.30 -9.54 4.85
CA ILE A 183 20.71 -9.17 4.68
C ILE A 183 21.61 -9.75 5.78
N SER A 184 21.04 -10.10 6.93
CA SER A 184 21.71 -10.86 7.97
C SER A 184 21.18 -12.29 8.05
N LYS A 185 21.99 -13.21 8.54
CA LYS A 185 21.47 -14.54 8.91
C LYS A 185 20.61 -14.37 10.16
N PRO A 186 19.50 -15.10 10.29
CA PRO A 186 18.81 -15.20 11.57
C PRO A 186 19.79 -15.73 12.60
N GLY A 187 20.32 -14.84 13.45
CA GLY A 187 21.25 -15.23 14.50
C GLY A 187 20.53 -15.99 15.61
N ASP A 188 21.31 -16.70 16.44
CA ASP A 188 20.76 -17.46 17.59
C ASP A 188 20.25 -16.46 18.65
N GLY A 189 18.99 -16.08 18.58
CA GLY A 189 18.28 -15.38 19.66
C GLY A 189 17.72 -13.99 19.35
N GLN A 190 18.22 -13.23 18.40
CA GLN A 190 17.95 -11.78 18.37
C GLN A 190 17.08 -11.23 17.22
N GLY A 191 16.83 -11.97 16.17
CA GLY A 191 16.16 -11.47 14.97
C GLY A 191 17.11 -11.20 13.81
N HIS A 192 16.63 -10.56 12.73
CA HIS A 192 17.43 -10.33 11.54
C HIS A 192 17.09 -9.01 10.85
N PHE A 193 18.07 -8.42 10.17
CA PHE A 193 17.89 -7.28 9.30
C PHE A 193 17.55 -7.74 7.88
N TYR A 194 16.77 -6.93 7.18
CA TYR A 194 16.41 -7.14 5.78
C TYR A 194 16.24 -5.81 5.05
N ILE A 195 16.30 -5.89 3.74
CA ILE A 195 15.86 -4.82 2.85
C ILE A 195 14.54 -5.21 2.20
N ALA A 196 13.71 -4.22 1.92
CA ALA A 196 12.47 -4.43 1.18
C ALA A 196 12.22 -3.27 0.23
N THR A 197 11.52 -3.56 -0.85
CA THR A 197 10.97 -2.56 -1.76
C THR A 197 9.53 -2.93 -2.10
N TYR A 198 8.70 -1.94 -2.37
CA TYR A 198 7.39 -2.20 -2.96
C TYR A 198 7.03 -1.12 -3.97
N ASP A 199 6.23 -1.52 -4.95
CA ASP A 199 5.48 -0.65 -5.83
C ASP A 199 3.99 -0.94 -5.67
N GLU A 200 3.17 0.11 -5.59
CA GLU A 200 1.73 0.00 -5.43
C GLU A 200 1.02 0.97 -6.36
N LEU A 201 0.23 0.42 -7.29
CA LEU A 201 -0.59 1.15 -8.24
C LEU A 201 -2.05 1.21 -7.76
N PHE A 202 -2.69 2.35 -7.97
CA PHE A 202 -4.08 2.61 -7.60
C PHE A 202 -4.85 3.11 -8.82
N ILE A 203 -5.93 2.42 -9.15
CA ILE A 203 -6.81 2.71 -10.29
C ILE A 203 -8.21 2.98 -9.78
N GLY A 204 -8.71 4.18 -10.04
CA GLY A 204 -10.07 4.59 -9.75
C GLY A 204 -11.07 4.05 -10.78
N PHE A 205 -12.28 3.74 -10.34
CA PHE A 205 -13.40 3.37 -11.21
C PHE A 205 -14.73 3.82 -10.61
N GLY A 206 -15.77 3.89 -11.44
CA GLY A 206 -17.10 4.28 -11.04
C GLY A 206 -17.45 5.71 -11.48
N LYS A 207 -18.72 6.07 -11.32
CA LYS A 207 -19.31 7.30 -11.89
C LYS A 207 -18.63 8.59 -11.44
N ASN A 208 -18.18 8.66 -10.19
CA ASN A 208 -17.63 9.88 -9.59
C ASN A 208 -16.12 10.04 -9.77
N VAL A 209 -15.43 9.08 -10.40
CA VAL A 209 -13.96 9.12 -10.59
C VAL A 209 -13.54 10.17 -11.63
N LYS A 210 -14.40 10.44 -12.63
CA LYS A 210 -14.13 11.42 -13.71
C LYS A 210 -12.77 11.16 -14.37
N GLU A 211 -11.89 12.17 -14.39
CA GLU A 211 -10.56 12.10 -15.00
C GLU A 211 -9.53 11.30 -14.15
N ASN A 212 -9.84 11.02 -12.89
CA ASN A 212 -8.92 10.40 -11.93
C ASN A 212 -8.89 8.87 -12.01
N VAL A 213 -8.84 8.31 -13.21
CA VAL A 213 -8.67 6.86 -13.40
C VAL A 213 -7.33 6.40 -12.83
N PHE A 214 -6.24 7.10 -13.14
CA PHE A 214 -4.99 6.95 -12.40
C PHE A 214 -5.10 7.74 -11.09
N ASP A 215 -5.31 7.07 -9.96
CA ASP A 215 -5.42 7.76 -8.67
C ASP A 215 -4.04 8.07 -8.11
N GLN A 216 -3.18 7.08 -7.99
CA GLN A 216 -1.80 7.27 -7.52
C GLN A 216 -0.90 6.05 -7.78
N ASN A 217 0.41 6.28 -7.64
CA ASN A 217 1.43 5.25 -7.51
C ASN A 217 2.29 5.52 -6.28
N ARG A 218 2.76 4.46 -5.62
CA ARG A 218 3.66 4.53 -4.46
C ARG A 218 4.83 3.59 -4.64
N LEU A 219 6.03 4.13 -4.53
CA LEU A 219 7.27 3.36 -4.54
C LEU A 219 8.00 3.58 -3.21
N ALA A 220 8.50 2.51 -2.59
CA ALA A 220 9.30 2.62 -1.38
C ALA A 220 10.51 1.69 -1.38
N GLY A 221 11.59 2.15 -0.76
CA GLY A 221 12.76 1.35 -0.41
C GLY A 221 12.99 1.41 1.09
N LEU A 222 13.09 0.25 1.74
CA LEU A 222 13.04 0.10 3.19
C LEU A 222 14.21 -0.74 3.71
N ILE A 223 14.70 -0.38 4.88
CA ILE A 223 15.50 -1.25 5.74
C ILE A 223 14.63 -1.63 6.93
N GLY A 224 14.65 -2.89 7.30
CA GLY A 224 13.82 -3.40 8.39
C GLY A 224 14.59 -4.32 9.32
N PHE A 225 14.09 -4.40 10.55
CA PHE A 225 14.48 -5.37 11.55
C PHE A 225 13.27 -6.18 11.98
N GLN A 226 13.39 -7.49 11.91
CA GLN A 226 12.39 -8.44 12.40
C GLN A 226 12.92 -9.14 13.65
N SER A 227 12.31 -8.87 14.79
CA SER A 227 12.55 -9.62 16.02
C SER A 227 12.04 -11.07 15.90
N ARG A 228 12.59 -11.97 16.67
CA ARG A 228 12.05 -13.33 16.82
C ARG A 228 10.66 -13.36 17.47
N SER A 229 10.35 -12.36 18.27
CA SER A 229 9.07 -12.28 18.96
C SER A 229 7.99 -11.67 18.05
N SER A 230 7.37 -10.65 18.51
CA SER A 230 6.17 -10.07 17.89
C SER A 230 6.44 -8.72 17.22
N PHE A 231 7.68 -8.24 17.24
CA PHE A 231 8.02 -6.88 16.83
C PHE A 231 8.77 -6.84 15.49
N ARG A 232 8.37 -5.91 14.63
CA ARG A 232 9.07 -5.55 13.41
C ARG A 232 9.06 -4.05 13.24
N VAL A 233 10.18 -3.48 12.81
CA VAL A 233 10.30 -2.07 12.46
C VAL A 233 10.89 -1.94 11.06
N GLU A 234 10.40 -0.98 10.30
CA GLU A 234 10.91 -0.61 8.99
C GLU A 234 11.05 0.90 8.92
N ALA A 235 12.08 1.38 8.25
CA ALA A 235 12.24 2.77 7.89
C ALA A 235 12.84 2.90 6.50
N GLY A 236 12.49 3.96 5.79
CA GLY A 236 13.07 4.19 4.47
C GLY A 236 12.40 5.30 3.68
N PHE A 237 12.76 5.34 2.41
CA PHE A 237 12.26 6.33 1.46
C PHE A 237 10.90 5.91 0.90
N LEU A 238 10.04 6.91 0.70
CA LEU A 238 8.74 6.77 0.07
C LEU A 238 8.56 7.87 -0.97
N GLN A 239 8.14 7.47 -2.17
CA GLN A 239 7.63 8.34 -3.21
C GLN A 239 6.14 8.05 -3.43
N GLN A 240 5.32 9.09 -3.47
CA GLN A 240 3.93 9.03 -3.87
C GLN A 240 3.71 9.99 -5.04
N LEU A 241 3.31 9.45 -6.18
CA LEU A 241 2.75 10.22 -7.30
C LEU A 241 1.23 10.14 -7.20
N LEU A 242 0.57 11.28 -7.04
CA LEU A 242 -0.87 11.38 -6.85
C LEU A 242 -1.46 12.30 -7.93
N GLN A 243 -2.50 11.85 -8.63
CA GLN A 243 -3.33 12.70 -9.47
C GLN A 243 -4.53 13.22 -8.65
N LEU A 244 -4.79 14.52 -8.68
CA LEU A 244 -5.99 15.06 -8.05
C LEU A 244 -7.25 14.62 -8.80
N GLY A 245 -8.34 14.40 -8.07
CA GLY A 245 -9.65 14.06 -8.64
C GLY A 245 -10.36 15.24 -9.32
N ARG A 246 -9.67 16.37 -9.51
CA ARG A 246 -10.18 17.58 -10.15
C ARG A 246 -9.10 18.26 -10.98
N GLU A 247 -9.53 18.96 -11.99
CA GLU A 247 -8.67 19.86 -12.76
C GLU A 247 -8.53 21.22 -12.07
N VAL A 248 -7.46 21.91 -12.38
CA VAL A 248 -7.19 23.30 -12.03
C VAL A 248 -6.84 24.05 -13.31
N ASN A 249 -7.60 25.08 -13.66
CA ASN A 249 -7.45 25.84 -14.92
C ASN A 249 -7.46 24.94 -16.17
N GLY A 250 -8.35 23.93 -16.20
CA GLY A 250 -8.46 22.99 -17.32
C GLY A 250 -7.27 22.04 -17.47
N LYS A 251 -6.47 21.83 -16.40
CA LYS A 251 -5.30 20.95 -16.41
C LYS A 251 -5.35 19.95 -15.28
N ASN A 252 -4.98 18.72 -15.57
CA ASN A 252 -4.77 17.70 -14.54
C ASN A 252 -3.60 18.07 -13.62
N VAL A 253 -3.75 17.87 -12.33
CA VAL A 253 -2.73 18.16 -11.31
C VAL A 253 -2.12 16.87 -10.81
N PHE A 254 -0.78 16.80 -10.84
CA PHE A 254 0.01 15.70 -10.32
C PHE A 254 0.90 16.19 -9.18
N GLN A 255 0.72 15.60 -8.00
CA GLN A 255 1.57 15.85 -6.84
C GLN A 255 2.64 14.76 -6.71
N TYR A 256 3.89 15.19 -6.64
CA TYR A 256 5.07 14.35 -6.39
C TYR A 256 5.49 14.50 -4.94
N ASN A 257 5.00 13.62 -4.09
CA ASN A 257 5.29 13.64 -2.65
C ASN A 257 6.44 12.68 -2.38
N ASN A 258 7.57 13.22 -1.91
CA ASN A 258 8.77 12.44 -1.60
C ASN A 258 9.12 12.58 -0.13
N GLY A 259 9.55 11.50 0.51
CA GLY A 259 9.91 11.60 1.91
C GLY A 259 10.24 10.27 2.56
N VAL A 260 9.96 10.18 3.84
CA VAL A 260 10.27 9.02 4.66
C VAL A 260 9.03 8.30 5.13
N THR A 261 9.19 7.02 5.36
CA THR A 261 8.18 6.22 6.07
C THR A 261 8.84 5.42 7.20
N VAL A 262 8.16 5.35 8.33
CA VAL A 262 8.50 4.49 9.47
C VAL A 262 7.28 3.61 9.75
N ASN A 263 7.50 2.31 9.81
CA ASN A 263 6.45 1.32 10.05
C ASN A 263 6.80 0.50 11.29
N LEU A 264 5.90 0.50 12.27
CA LEU A 264 6.00 -0.31 13.48
C LEU A 264 4.94 -1.41 13.40
N TYR A 265 5.35 -2.66 13.57
CA TYR A 265 4.45 -3.79 13.58
C TYR A 265 4.59 -4.52 14.91
N TYR A 266 3.47 -4.81 15.52
CA TYR A 266 3.43 -5.62 16.73
C TYR A 266 2.32 -6.66 16.65
N MET A 267 2.64 -7.90 17.04
CA MET A 267 1.69 -9.01 17.02
C MET A 267 1.45 -9.52 18.45
N LEU A 268 0.20 -9.55 18.85
CA LEU A 268 -0.29 -10.13 20.09
C LEU A 268 -0.93 -11.49 19.78
N ASP A 269 -0.42 -12.54 20.42
CA ASP A 269 -0.99 -13.88 20.31
C ASP A 269 -2.04 -14.08 21.39
N LEU A 270 -3.32 -14.00 20.99
CA LEU A 270 -4.48 -14.18 21.87
C LEU A 270 -5.07 -15.60 21.82
N ARG A 271 -4.40 -16.54 21.14
CA ARG A 271 -4.88 -17.92 21.11
C ARG A 271 -4.88 -18.50 22.52
N LYS A 272 -5.96 -19.21 22.87
CA LYS A 272 -6.00 -19.98 24.11
C LYS A 272 -4.86 -21.00 24.07
N ARG A 273 -3.95 -20.94 25.03
CA ARG A 273 -2.98 -22.03 25.27
C ARG A 273 -3.75 -23.12 26.00
N ASN A 274 -4.09 -24.19 25.30
CA ASN A 274 -4.59 -25.41 25.93
C ASN A 274 -3.44 -26.14 26.63
#